data_8157b9bcde198b85efeb4498572ce946
#
_entry.id   8157b9bcde198b85efeb4498572ce946
#
_cell.length_a   1.000
_cell.length_b   1.000
_cell.length_c   1.000
_cell.angle_alpha   90.00
_cell.angle_beta   90.00
_cell.angle_gamma   90.00
#
_symmetry.space_group_name_H-M   'P 1'
#
loop_
_entity.id
_entity.type
_entity.pdbx_description
1 polymer ?
#
loop_
_entity_poly.entity_id
_entity_poly.type
_entity_poly.pdbx_seq_one_letter_code
_entity_poly.pdbx_strand_id
1 'polypeptide(L)'
;MSNSKTLALVDGSSYLYRAYHAMPDLRAIPGDPASPATGAIRGMVNMMQALRKDVQADYAVCVFDASGPTFRDEMYTEYKATRSPMPDDLRSQIEPIHEVVGMLGWKVVAVPGVEADDVIATLAQIAAAQGIQVIVSSGDKDLSQLVNEHVTIIDTMNGKKRDVAGVTAEFGVPPALMIDYQALVGDTVDNVPGVTKVGPKTAAKWLEEHGSLDNLIASAAGIKGVAGQNLRDAIASGQLALSRQLVTMKTDCDLSGYISGLPQLDAVTLAEPDNAALAPFYEKYGFKGLVRALGATASEAKPAQSGKASKVDSAQGGLFDADDAAATEVAVEAQQRDVVYTSILSEAQLDDWLAKIDGAALTALDTETDSLDEMVARIVGISFSVEVGEAAYIPLRHEGMDVPEQLDMDMVLARLKPWLEDASKKKLGQHVKYDQHVFANHGITVRG
;
A
#
# COMPACT_ATOMS: atom_id res chain seq x y z
N MET A 1 24.55 10.24 -23.94
CA MET A 1 23.84 9.17 -23.26
C MET A 1 22.39 9.32 -23.71
N SER A 2 21.81 8.38 -24.46
CA SER A 2 20.42 8.44 -24.83
C SER A 2 19.63 8.27 -23.53
N ASN A 3 18.80 9.26 -23.21
CA ASN A 3 17.86 9.16 -22.10
C ASN A 3 16.96 7.94 -22.40
N SER A 4 17.09 6.85 -21.66
CA SER A 4 16.21 5.70 -21.85
C SER A 4 14.80 6.12 -21.44
N LYS A 5 13.81 5.89 -22.31
CA LYS A 5 12.41 6.20 -22.02
C LYS A 5 11.92 5.36 -20.84
N THR A 6 10.94 5.90 -20.11
CA THR A 6 10.35 5.25 -18.94
C THR A 6 8.84 5.10 -19.10
N LEU A 7 8.33 3.91 -18.82
CA LEU A 7 6.89 3.61 -18.70
C LEU A 7 6.54 3.47 -17.21
N ALA A 8 5.59 4.27 -16.74
CA ALA A 8 4.98 4.10 -15.42
C ALA A 8 3.68 3.28 -15.56
N LEU A 9 3.59 2.18 -14.84
CA LEU A 9 2.39 1.35 -14.71
C LEU A 9 1.87 1.45 -13.28
N VAL A 10 0.62 1.83 -13.12
CA VAL A 10 -0.02 1.94 -11.81
C VAL A 10 -1.06 0.84 -11.67
N ASP A 11 -0.95 0.10 -10.59
CA ASP A 11 -2.00 -0.78 -10.11
C ASP A 11 -3.12 0.09 -9.49
N GLY A 12 -4.08 0.45 -10.36
CA GLY A 12 -5.18 1.33 -10.01
C GLY A 12 -6.13 0.74 -8.99
N SER A 13 -6.31 -0.58 -9.02
CA SER A 13 -7.15 -1.30 -8.05
C SER A 13 -6.55 -1.25 -6.65
N SER A 14 -5.25 -1.51 -6.52
CA SER A 14 -4.53 -1.37 -5.25
C SER A 14 -4.60 0.08 -4.75
N TYR A 15 -4.40 1.07 -5.62
CA TYR A 15 -4.50 2.48 -5.28
C TYR A 15 -5.91 2.87 -4.82
N LEU A 16 -6.95 2.37 -5.49
CA LEU A 16 -8.36 2.59 -5.15
C LEU A 16 -8.66 2.15 -3.70
N TYR A 17 -8.31 0.91 -3.35
CA TYR A 17 -8.53 0.39 -2.01
C TYR A 17 -7.70 1.13 -0.95
N ARG A 18 -6.44 1.43 -1.24
CA ARG A 18 -5.59 2.24 -0.36
C ARG A 18 -6.18 3.62 -0.10
N ALA A 19 -6.59 4.31 -1.17
CA ALA A 19 -7.21 5.62 -1.05
C ALA A 19 -8.48 5.57 -0.18
N TYR A 20 -9.30 4.54 -0.37
CA TYR A 20 -10.51 4.35 0.41
C TYR A 20 -10.24 4.15 1.91
N HIS A 21 -9.28 3.29 2.24
CA HIS A 21 -8.96 3.00 3.64
C HIS A 21 -8.11 4.08 4.33
N ALA A 22 -7.34 4.86 3.58
CA ALA A 22 -6.51 5.92 4.14
C ALA A 22 -7.26 7.23 4.39
N MET A 23 -8.40 7.44 3.72
CA MET A 23 -9.15 8.69 3.83
C MET A 23 -10.33 8.54 4.80
N PRO A 24 -10.65 9.59 5.58
CA PRO A 24 -11.87 9.61 6.36
C PRO A 24 -13.11 9.60 5.44
N ASP A 25 -14.30 9.43 6.03
CA ASP A 25 -15.56 9.55 5.28
C ASP A 25 -15.78 11.00 4.81
N LEU A 26 -15.19 11.31 3.67
CA LEU A 26 -15.36 12.60 3.01
C LEU A 26 -16.57 12.54 2.09
N ARG A 27 -17.35 13.62 2.11
CA ARG A 27 -18.55 13.80 1.29
C ARG A 27 -18.43 15.07 0.44
N ALA A 28 -19.05 15.08 -0.74
CA ALA A 28 -19.07 16.24 -1.64
C ALA A 28 -19.63 17.50 -0.94
N ILE A 29 -20.62 17.31 -0.05
CA ILE A 29 -21.15 18.34 0.86
C ILE A 29 -20.78 17.90 2.28
N PRO A 30 -19.86 18.60 2.95
CA PRO A 30 -19.43 18.25 4.30
C PRO A 30 -20.59 18.19 5.29
N GLY A 31 -20.68 17.09 6.05
CA GLY A 31 -21.72 16.87 7.06
C GLY A 31 -23.06 16.36 6.51
N ASP A 32 -23.19 16.16 5.19
CA ASP A 32 -24.37 15.54 4.56
C ASP A 32 -24.10 14.08 4.17
N PRO A 33 -24.57 13.09 4.96
CA PRO A 33 -24.36 11.67 4.64
C PRO A 33 -25.05 11.22 3.33
N ALA A 34 -26.03 11.98 2.84
CA ALA A 34 -26.72 11.67 1.58
C ALA A 34 -25.95 12.16 0.35
N SER A 35 -24.95 13.03 0.53
CA SER A 35 -24.11 13.47 -0.57
C SER A 35 -23.09 12.40 -0.98
N PRO A 36 -22.61 12.41 -2.24
CA PRO A 36 -21.64 11.41 -2.72
C PRO A 36 -20.41 11.29 -1.85
N ALA A 37 -19.97 10.04 -1.58
CA ALA A 37 -18.68 9.77 -0.96
C ALA A 37 -17.54 10.21 -1.90
N THR A 38 -16.49 10.82 -1.34
CA THR A 38 -15.40 11.42 -2.13
C THR A 38 -14.00 11.09 -1.60
N GLY A 39 -13.90 10.35 -0.50
CA GLY A 39 -12.63 10.05 0.14
C GLY A 39 -11.66 9.32 -0.79
N ALA A 40 -12.10 8.23 -1.44
CA ALA A 40 -11.25 7.47 -2.35
C ALA A 40 -10.84 8.30 -3.60
N ILE A 41 -11.74 9.15 -4.12
CA ILE A 41 -11.42 10.07 -5.23
C ILE A 41 -10.30 11.03 -4.80
N ARG A 42 -10.43 11.63 -3.62
CA ARG A 42 -9.44 12.58 -3.09
C ARG A 42 -8.08 11.91 -2.87
N GLY A 43 -8.09 10.74 -2.23
CA GLY A 43 -6.88 9.93 -2.00
C GLY A 43 -6.19 9.56 -3.31
N MET A 44 -6.97 9.10 -4.30
CA MET A 44 -6.45 8.75 -5.63
C MET A 44 -5.78 9.95 -6.32
N VAL A 45 -6.42 11.12 -6.33
CA VAL A 45 -5.84 12.35 -6.91
C VAL A 45 -4.51 12.67 -6.24
N ASN A 46 -4.45 12.64 -4.90
CA ASN A 46 -3.21 12.92 -4.16
C ASN A 46 -2.09 11.94 -4.52
N MET A 47 -2.39 10.64 -4.55
CA MET A 47 -1.41 9.59 -4.87
C MET A 47 -0.90 9.70 -6.30
N MET A 48 -1.78 9.95 -7.28
CA MET A 48 -1.40 10.10 -8.69
C MET A 48 -0.56 11.35 -8.93
N GLN A 49 -0.87 12.46 -8.26
CA GLN A 49 -0.07 13.68 -8.33
C GLN A 49 1.31 13.51 -7.69
N ALA A 50 1.40 12.81 -6.54
CA ALA A 50 2.67 12.49 -5.91
C ALA A 50 3.52 11.60 -6.82
N LEU A 51 2.95 10.51 -7.34
CA LEU A 51 3.65 9.61 -8.24
C LEU A 51 4.20 10.33 -9.49
N ARG A 52 3.41 11.24 -10.08
CA ARG A 52 3.85 12.04 -11.24
C ARG A 52 5.06 12.92 -10.95
N LYS A 53 5.19 13.43 -9.72
CA LYS A 53 6.36 14.20 -9.27
C LYS A 53 7.59 13.30 -9.06
N ASP A 54 7.38 12.12 -8.48
CA ASP A 54 8.44 11.20 -8.09
C ASP A 54 8.99 10.41 -9.29
N VAL A 55 8.12 10.12 -10.27
CA VAL A 55 8.45 9.33 -11.45
C VAL A 55 8.30 10.19 -12.71
N GLN A 56 9.42 10.56 -13.30
CA GLN A 56 9.44 11.25 -14.59
C GLN A 56 9.28 10.23 -15.72
N ALA A 57 8.03 9.93 -16.07
CA ALA A 57 7.69 8.94 -17.08
C ALA A 57 7.39 9.58 -18.44
N ASP A 58 7.84 8.95 -19.53
CA ASP A 58 7.43 9.31 -20.90
C ASP A 58 6.07 8.73 -21.24
N TYR A 59 5.79 7.54 -20.72
CA TYR A 59 4.58 6.77 -20.94
C TYR A 59 3.93 6.41 -19.60
N ALA A 60 2.60 6.38 -19.55
CA ALA A 60 1.90 6.14 -18.29
C ALA A 60 0.54 5.47 -18.48
N VAL A 61 0.32 4.37 -17.76
CA VAL A 61 -0.95 3.64 -17.74
C VAL A 61 -1.35 3.36 -16.30
N CYS A 62 -2.60 3.66 -15.97
CA CYS A 62 -3.24 3.23 -14.74
C CYS A 62 -4.22 2.10 -15.08
N VAL A 63 -3.96 0.92 -14.52
CA VAL A 63 -4.71 -0.30 -14.84
C VAL A 63 -5.64 -0.64 -13.69
N PHE A 64 -6.90 -0.89 -14.01
CA PHE A 64 -7.91 -1.30 -13.03
C PHE A 64 -8.45 -2.69 -13.39
N ASP A 65 -8.89 -3.42 -12.38
CA ASP A 65 -9.69 -4.63 -12.60
C ASP A 65 -11.03 -4.26 -13.22
N ALA A 66 -11.40 -4.96 -14.28
CA ALA A 66 -12.74 -4.87 -14.84
C ALA A 66 -13.74 -5.65 -13.98
N SER A 67 -15.01 -5.28 -14.04
CA SER A 67 -16.08 -6.04 -13.39
C SER A 67 -16.31 -7.38 -14.12
N GLY A 68 -16.58 -8.43 -13.36
CA GLY A 68 -16.90 -9.77 -13.87
C GLY A 68 -15.81 -10.80 -13.55
N PRO A 69 -16.06 -12.06 -13.92
CA PRO A 69 -15.11 -13.14 -13.66
C PRO A 69 -13.89 -13.06 -14.57
N THR A 70 -12.77 -13.59 -14.09
CA THR A 70 -11.53 -13.75 -14.83
C THR A 70 -11.33 -15.23 -15.22
N PHE A 71 -10.34 -15.52 -16.04
CA PHE A 71 -9.99 -16.91 -16.37
C PHE A 71 -9.57 -17.72 -15.13
N ARG A 72 -9.09 -17.06 -14.03
CA ARG A 72 -8.75 -17.74 -12.78
C ARG A 72 -9.99 -18.21 -12.03
N ASP A 73 -11.09 -17.47 -12.07
CA ASP A 73 -12.37 -17.89 -11.50
C ASP A 73 -12.93 -19.11 -12.23
N GLU A 74 -12.73 -19.19 -13.55
CA GLU A 74 -13.10 -20.37 -14.35
C GLU A 74 -12.21 -21.59 -14.05
N MET A 75 -10.92 -21.35 -13.77
CA MET A 75 -9.94 -22.38 -13.45
C MET A 75 -10.15 -22.96 -12.04
N TYR A 76 -10.51 -22.11 -11.08
CA TYR A 76 -10.67 -22.46 -9.68
C TYR A 76 -11.76 -21.63 -9.02
N THR A 77 -12.91 -22.21 -8.79
CA THR A 77 -14.11 -21.51 -8.25
C THR A 77 -13.93 -20.93 -6.85
N GLU A 78 -12.97 -21.46 -6.09
CA GLU A 78 -12.63 -20.94 -4.75
C GLU A 78 -11.63 -19.78 -4.79
N TYR A 79 -11.13 -19.42 -5.98
CA TYR A 79 -10.20 -18.30 -6.13
C TYR A 79 -10.85 -17.01 -5.65
N LYS A 80 -10.16 -16.30 -4.75
CA LYS A 80 -10.65 -15.04 -4.11
C LYS A 80 -12.03 -15.15 -3.42
N ALA A 81 -12.57 -16.36 -3.21
CA ALA A 81 -13.90 -16.56 -2.62
C ALA A 81 -14.01 -16.05 -1.17
N THR A 82 -12.90 -15.88 -0.49
CA THR A 82 -12.82 -15.35 0.89
C THR A 82 -12.83 -13.83 0.97
N ARG A 83 -12.69 -13.13 -0.16
CA ARG A 83 -12.67 -11.66 -0.19
C ARG A 83 -14.04 -11.08 0.15
N SER A 84 -14.06 -10.08 1.01
CA SER A 84 -15.28 -9.32 1.31
C SER A 84 -15.77 -8.55 0.08
N PRO A 85 -17.10 -8.42 -0.11
CA PRO A 85 -17.65 -7.59 -1.18
C PRO A 85 -17.15 -6.14 -1.07
N MET A 86 -16.96 -5.50 -2.23
CA MET A 86 -16.61 -4.09 -2.27
C MET A 86 -17.73 -3.24 -1.64
N PRO A 87 -17.41 -2.34 -0.69
CA PRO A 87 -18.37 -1.41 -0.11
C PRO A 87 -19.07 -0.54 -1.17
N ASP A 88 -20.35 -0.25 -0.99
CA ASP A 88 -21.12 0.54 -1.97
C ASP A 88 -20.59 1.97 -2.10
N ASP A 89 -20.12 2.56 -1.00
CA ASP A 89 -19.48 3.88 -1.00
C ASP A 89 -18.21 3.91 -1.85
N LEU A 90 -17.42 2.83 -1.84
CA LEU A 90 -16.26 2.70 -2.72
C LEU A 90 -16.69 2.47 -4.17
N ARG A 91 -17.66 1.58 -4.39
CA ARG A 91 -18.18 1.27 -5.72
C ARG A 91 -18.66 2.51 -6.46
N SER A 92 -19.34 3.44 -5.74
CA SER A 92 -19.83 4.69 -6.31
C SER A 92 -18.74 5.65 -6.77
N GLN A 93 -17.49 5.46 -6.31
CA GLN A 93 -16.35 6.31 -6.63
C GLN A 93 -15.50 5.78 -7.79
N ILE A 94 -15.73 4.55 -8.29
CA ILE A 94 -14.89 3.93 -9.33
C ILE A 94 -14.90 4.75 -10.62
N GLU A 95 -16.10 5.03 -11.17
CA GLU A 95 -16.22 5.79 -12.43
C GLU A 95 -15.62 7.20 -12.31
N PRO A 96 -15.93 7.99 -11.27
CA PRO A 96 -15.25 9.25 -11.02
C PRO A 96 -13.71 9.16 -10.90
N ILE A 97 -13.20 8.08 -10.32
CA ILE A 97 -11.76 7.86 -10.23
C ILE A 97 -11.16 7.60 -11.61
N HIS A 98 -11.79 6.78 -12.46
CA HIS A 98 -11.34 6.59 -13.83
C HIS A 98 -11.32 7.91 -14.61
N GLU A 99 -12.37 8.74 -14.46
CA GLU A 99 -12.45 10.05 -15.08
C GLU A 99 -11.30 10.96 -14.65
N VAL A 100 -11.09 11.13 -13.35
CA VAL A 100 -10.08 12.06 -12.84
C VAL A 100 -8.66 11.60 -13.15
N VAL A 101 -8.37 10.30 -13.12
CA VAL A 101 -7.06 9.75 -13.51
C VAL A 101 -6.79 10.05 -14.99
N GLY A 102 -7.80 9.94 -15.85
CA GLY A 102 -7.70 10.35 -17.25
C GLY A 102 -7.44 11.85 -17.41
N MET A 103 -8.15 12.71 -16.66
CA MET A 103 -7.92 14.17 -16.64
C MET A 103 -6.53 14.56 -16.11
N LEU A 104 -5.92 13.72 -15.25
CA LEU A 104 -4.54 13.90 -14.77
C LEU A 104 -3.49 13.49 -15.83
N GLY A 105 -3.91 13.05 -17.01
CA GLY A 105 -3.05 12.74 -18.15
C GLY A 105 -2.62 11.27 -18.26
N TRP A 106 -3.15 10.38 -17.43
CA TRP A 106 -2.85 8.96 -17.46
C TRP A 106 -3.80 8.20 -18.41
N LYS A 107 -3.27 7.22 -19.13
CA LYS A 107 -4.13 6.29 -19.86
C LYS A 107 -4.76 5.32 -18.86
N VAL A 108 -6.10 5.31 -18.79
CA VAL A 108 -6.86 4.37 -17.97
C VAL A 108 -7.21 3.13 -18.79
N VAL A 109 -6.97 1.94 -18.23
CA VAL A 109 -7.25 0.65 -18.87
C VAL A 109 -7.89 -0.29 -17.86
N ALA A 110 -8.99 -0.95 -18.29
CA ALA A 110 -9.63 -2.05 -17.56
C ALA A 110 -10.09 -3.08 -18.59
N VAL A 111 -9.58 -4.31 -18.50
CA VAL A 111 -9.78 -5.36 -19.51
C VAL A 111 -10.60 -6.52 -18.91
N PRO A 112 -11.82 -6.79 -19.38
CA PRO A 112 -12.62 -7.92 -18.89
C PRO A 112 -11.95 -9.28 -19.10
N GLY A 113 -12.20 -10.21 -18.19
CA GLY A 113 -11.74 -11.59 -18.28
C GLY A 113 -10.29 -11.84 -17.84
N VAL A 114 -9.54 -10.77 -17.50
CA VAL A 114 -8.19 -10.83 -16.94
C VAL A 114 -8.10 -9.87 -15.75
N GLU A 115 -7.08 -10.03 -14.91
CA GLU A 115 -6.81 -9.14 -13.79
C GLU A 115 -5.93 -7.96 -14.20
N ALA A 116 -5.95 -6.89 -13.41
CA ALA A 116 -5.07 -5.73 -13.64
C ALA A 116 -3.60 -6.14 -13.73
N ASP A 117 -3.18 -7.10 -12.91
CA ASP A 117 -1.82 -7.63 -12.88
C ASP A 117 -1.39 -8.27 -14.20
N ASP A 118 -2.31 -8.97 -14.90
CA ASP A 118 -2.05 -9.59 -16.21
C ASP A 118 -1.82 -8.50 -17.28
N VAL A 119 -2.61 -7.43 -17.21
CA VAL A 119 -2.46 -6.28 -18.11
C VAL A 119 -1.15 -5.55 -17.84
N ILE A 120 -0.82 -5.31 -16.57
CA ILE A 120 0.48 -4.73 -16.14
C ILE A 120 1.64 -5.60 -16.63
N ALA A 121 1.55 -6.92 -16.45
CA ALA A 121 2.57 -7.87 -16.89
C ALA A 121 2.77 -7.83 -18.41
N THR A 122 1.67 -7.78 -19.18
CA THR A 122 1.71 -7.68 -20.65
C THR A 122 2.38 -6.38 -21.11
N LEU A 123 2.00 -5.25 -20.52
CA LEU A 123 2.61 -3.95 -20.86
C LEU A 123 4.07 -3.85 -20.44
N ALA A 124 4.41 -4.38 -19.26
CA ALA A 124 5.79 -4.43 -18.79
C ALA A 124 6.68 -5.26 -19.72
N GLN A 125 6.20 -6.40 -20.19
CA GLN A 125 6.94 -7.24 -21.16
C GLN A 125 7.11 -6.53 -22.51
N ILE A 126 6.05 -5.88 -23.04
CA ILE A 126 6.12 -5.12 -24.29
C ILE A 126 7.17 -4.00 -24.20
N ALA A 127 7.20 -3.27 -23.09
CA ALA A 127 8.15 -2.17 -22.90
C ALA A 127 9.59 -2.67 -22.69
N ALA A 128 9.77 -3.68 -21.84
CA ALA A 128 11.09 -4.27 -21.56
C ALA A 128 11.73 -4.85 -22.83
N ALA A 129 10.94 -5.48 -23.70
CA ALA A 129 11.42 -5.99 -25.01
C ALA A 129 11.96 -4.89 -25.94
N GLN A 130 11.58 -3.63 -25.71
CA GLN A 130 12.06 -2.45 -26.44
C GLN A 130 13.22 -1.72 -25.70
N GLY A 131 13.70 -2.25 -24.57
CA GLY A 131 14.71 -1.61 -23.72
C GLY A 131 14.21 -0.38 -22.96
N ILE A 132 12.89 -0.22 -22.84
CA ILE A 132 12.26 0.86 -22.07
C ILE A 132 12.27 0.47 -20.59
N GLN A 133 12.63 1.41 -19.72
CA GLN A 133 12.57 1.19 -18.28
C GLN A 133 11.10 1.20 -17.81
N VAL A 134 10.73 0.25 -16.98
CA VAL A 134 9.36 0.11 -16.46
C VAL A 134 9.38 0.29 -14.96
N ILE A 135 8.55 1.21 -14.48
CA ILE A 135 8.30 1.40 -13.05
C ILE A 135 6.84 0.99 -12.79
N VAL A 136 6.67 -0.10 -12.05
CA VAL A 136 5.36 -0.56 -11.60
C VAL A 136 5.10 0.00 -10.20
N SER A 137 4.07 0.81 -10.05
CA SER A 137 3.68 1.35 -8.75
C SER A 137 2.56 0.51 -8.13
N SER A 138 2.94 -0.36 -7.21
CA SER A 138 2.05 -1.23 -6.45
C SER A 138 2.71 -1.73 -5.17
N GLY A 139 1.91 -2.01 -4.14
CA GLY A 139 2.36 -2.72 -2.94
C GLY A 139 2.28 -4.25 -3.07
N ASP A 140 1.68 -4.74 -4.17
CA ASP A 140 1.47 -6.16 -4.33
C ASP A 140 2.81 -6.91 -4.50
N LYS A 141 2.97 -7.96 -3.69
CA LYS A 141 4.14 -8.83 -3.74
C LYS A 141 4.17 -9.70 -4.99
N ASP A 142 3.00 -9.99 -5.57
CA ASP A 142 2.85 -10.95 -6.65
C ASP A 142 3.45 -10.42 -7.94
N LEU A 143 3.40 -9.11 -8.14
CA LEU A 143 4.08 -8.41 -9.24
C LEU A 143 5.62 -8.57 -9.21
N SER A 144 6.21 -9.05 -8.09
CA SER A 144 7.65 -9.29 -7.99
C SER A 144 8.18 -10.29 -9.01
N GLN A 145 7.33 -11.14 -9.58
CA GLN A 145 7.69 -12.04 -10.68
C GLN A 145 8.03 -11.31 -11.99
N LEU A 146 7.64 -10.04 -12.14
CA LEU A 146 7.91 -9.22 -13.33
C LEU A 146 9.26 -8.53 -13.27
N VAL A 147 9.88 -8.46 -12.11
CA VAL A 147 11.11 -7.70 -11.87
C VAL A 147 12.27 -8.30 -12.66
N ASN A 148 12.98 -7.43 -13.38
CA ASN A 148 14.19 -7.77 -14.14
C ASN A 148 15.07 -6.51 -14.31
N GLU A 149 16.03 -6.52 -15.23
CA GLU A 149 16.92 -5.38 -15.50
C GLU A 149 16.20 -4.12 -16.02
N HIS A 150 14.98 -4.28 -16.57
CA HIS A 150 14.15 -3.18 -17.09
C HIS A 150 12.96 -2.87 -16.19
N VAL A 151 12.48 -3.81 -15.39
CA VAL A 151 11.27 -3.67 -14.58
C VAL A 151 11.59 -3.58 -13.09
N THR A 152 11.13 -2.51 -12.47
CA THR A 152 11.25 -2.26 -11.02
C THR A 152 9.87 -1.95 -10.44
N ILE A 153 9.59 -2.44 -9.25
CA ILE A 153 8.37 -2.12 -8.51
C ILE A 153 8.70 -1.09 -7.43
N ILE A 154 7.82 -0.11 -7.26
CA ILE A 154 7.88 0.85 -6.17
C ILE A 154 6.59 0.81 -5.36
N ASP A 155 6.71 0.75 -4.04
CA ASP A 155 5.59 1.00 -3.14
C ASP A 155 5.73 2.42 -2.60
N THR A 156 4.90 3.32 -3.11
CA THR A 156 4.95 4.75 -2.77
C THR A 156 4.50 5.06 -1.33
N MET A 157 3.89 4.12 -0.63
CA MET A 157 3.45 4.31 0.76
C MET A 157 4.62 4.25 1.74
N ASN A 158 5.53 3.30 1.53
CA ASN A 158 6.66 3.05 2.44
C ASN A 158 8.02 3.33 1.79
N GLY A 159 8.03 3.82 0.54
CA GLY A 159 9.24 4.07 -0.23
C GLY A 159 10.01 2.81 -0.63
N LYS A 160 9.42 1.62 -0.47
CA LYS A 160 10.07 0.35 -0.76
C LYS A 160 10.25 0.16 -2.25
N LYS A 161 11.47 -0.17 -2.64
CA LYS A 161 11.82 -0.51 -4.02
C LYS A 161 12.13 -1.99 -4.12
N ARG A 162 11.48 -2.67 -5.06
CA ARG A 162 11.77 -4.04 -5.45
C ARG A 162 12.39 -4.06 -6.84
N ASP A 163 13.70 -3.99 -6.89
CA ASP A 163 14.53 -4.42 -8.02
C ASP A 163 14.98 -5.86 -7.78
N VAL A 164 15.85 -6.41 -8.63
CA VAL A 164 16.31 -7.81 -8.51
C VAL A 164 16.92 -8.09 -7.14
N ALA A 165 17.70 -7.16 -6.60
CA ALA A 165 18.30 -7.30 -5.27
C ALA A 165 17.26 -7.19 -4.15
N GLY A 166 16.32 -6.25 -4.28
CA GLY A 166 15.23 -6.05 -3.32
C GLY A 166 14.31 -7.27 -3.22
N VAL A 167 13.92 -7.85 -4.34
CA VAL A 167 13.13 -9.11 -4.36
C VAL A 167 13.90 -10.24 -3.69
N THR A 168 15.17 -10.41 -4.03
CA THR A 168 15.99 -11.47 -3.44
C THR A 168 16.17 -11.30 -1.94
N ALA A 169 16.36 -10.07 -1.47
CA ALA A 169 16.49 -9.77 -0.05
C ALA A 169 15.18 -10.01 0.72
N GLU A 170 14.03 -9.72 0.10
CA GLU A 170 12.72 -9.85 0.74
C GLU A 170 12.23 -11.29 0.81
N PHE A 171 12.35 -12.05 -0.30
CA PHE A 171 11.75 -13.38 -0.43
C PHE A 171 12.76 -14.53 -0.33
N GLY A 172 14.06 -14.23 -0.34
CA GLY A 172 15.12 -15.26 -0.34
C GLY A 172 15.27 -15.98 -1.66
N VAL A 173 14.59 -15.54 -2.73
CA VAL A 173 14.68 -16.06 -4.09
C VAL A 173 14.75 -14.93 -5.12
N PRO A 174 15.44 -15.12 -6.25
CA PRO A 174 15.45 -14.13 -7.33
C PRO A 174 14.07 -14.03 -8.01
N PRO A 175 13.77 -12.91 -8.70
CA PRO A 175 12.49 -12.73 -9.41
C PRO A 175 12.09 -13.88 -10.33
N ALA A 176 13.04 -14.50 -11.00
CA ALA A 176 12.80 -15.64 -11.89
C ALA A 176 12.22 -16.88 -11.20
N LEU A 177 12.34 -16.96 -9.87
CA LEU A 177 11.79 -18.07 -9.07
C LEU A 177 10.55 -17.65 -8.27
N MET A 178 10.04 -16.44 -8.44
CA MET A 178 8.88 -15.96 -7.67
C MET A 178 7.62 -16.79 -7.95
N ILE A 179 7.37 -17.20 -9.18
CA ILE A 179 6.24 -18.07 -9.53
C ILE A 179 6.36 -19.41 -8.78
N ASP A 180 7.53 -20.00 -8.80
CA ASP A 180 7.80 -21.28 -8.13
C ASP A 180 7.67 -21.14 -6.60
N TYR A 181 8.17 -20.02 -6.05
CA TYR A 181 8.06 -19.71 -4.64
C TYR A 181 6.59 -19.55 -4.21
N GLN A 182 5.81 -18.75 -4.96
CA GLN A 182 4.39 -18.53 -4.67
C GLN A 182 3.55 -19.79 -4.84
N ALA A 183 3.86 -20.63 -5.83
CA ALA A 183 3.20 -21.92 -6.02
C ALA A 183 3.40 -22.86 -4.81
N LEU A 184 4.57 -22.81 -4.17
CA LEU A 184 4.88 -23.58 -2.98
C LEU A 184 4.22 -23.04 -1.72
N VAL A 185 4.31 -21.72 -1.51
CA VAL A 185 3.79 -21.06 -0.31
C VAL A 185 2.27 -20.94 -0.34
N GLY A 186 1.69 -20.72 -1.52
CA GLY A 186 0.30 -20.35 -1.68
C GLY A 186 0.02 -18.89 -1.30
N ASP A 187 -1.26 -18.51 -1.37
CA ASP A 187 -1.74 -17.22 -0.92
C ASP A 187 -3.11 -17.35 -0.24
N THR A 188 -3.18 -16.95 1.02
CA THR A 188 -4.44 -17.04 1.79
C THR A 188 -5.43 -15.95 1.42
N VAL A 189 -4.95 -14.78 0.93
CA VAL A 189 -5.81 -13.66 0.53
C VAL A 189 -6.53 -13.99 -0.76
N ASP A 190 -5.82 -14.64 -1.70
CA ASP A 190 -6.36 -15.06 -3.00
C ASP A 190 -6.86 -16.50 -2.99
N ASN A 191 -6.78 -17.15 -1.83
CA ASN A 191 -7.15 -18.56 -1.64
C ASN A 191 -6.39 -19.52 -2.58
N VAL A 192 -5.11 -19.22 -2.83
CA VAL A 192 -4.22 -20.15 -3.55
C VAL A 192 -3.68 -21.18 -2.57
N PRO A 193 -3.90 -22.48 -2.80
CA PRO A 193 -3.70 -23.51 -1.76
C PRO A 193 -2.23 -23.76 -1.37
N GLY A 194 -1.28 -23.58 -2.28
CA GLY A 194 0.14 -23.89 -2.03
C GLY A 194 0.39 -25.32 -1.62
N VAL A 195 1.46 -25.57 -0.86
CA VAL A 195 1.78 -26.87 -0.25
C VAL A 195 1.61 -26.78 1.26
N THR A 196 0.76 -27.61 1.83
CA THR A 196 0.46 -27.60 3.26
C THR A 196 1.73 -27.69 4.11
N LYS A 197 1.88 -26.78 5.09
CA LYS A 197 3.05 -26.64 5.98
C LYS A 197 4.37 -26.28 5.27
N VAL A 198 4.30 -25.74 4.07
CA VAL A 198 5.43 -25.13 3.38
C VAL A 198 5.25 -23.63 3.42
N GLY A 199 6.02 -22.97 4.27
CA GLY A 199 6.04 -21.51 4.38
C GLY A 199 7.25 -20.90 3.65
N PRO A 200 7.39 -19.57 3.71
CA PRO A 200 8.43 -18.80 3.02
C PRO A 200 9.83 -19.38 3.12
N LYS A 201 10.32 -19.65 4.33
CA LYS A 201 11.68 -20.18 4.57
C LYS A 201 11.91 -21.55 3.93
N THR A 202 10.89 -22.42 4.00
CA THR A 202 11.00 -23.78 3.41
C THR A 202 11.00 -23.73 1.89
N ALA A 203 10.13 -22.89 1.30
CA ALA A 203 10.05 -22.70 -0.14
C ALA A 203 11.36 -22.11 -0.69
N ALA A 204 11.88 -21.05 -0.08
CA ALA A 204 13.14 -20.43 -0.49
C ALA A 204 14.30 -21.42 -0.42
N LYS A 205 14.45 -22.16 0.70
CA LYS A 205 15.47 -23.20 0.86
C LYS A 205 15.38 -24.28 -0.20
N TRP A 206 14.18 -24.78 -0.47
CA TRP A 206 14.01 -25.82 -1.49
C TRP A 206 14.36 -25.33 -2.89
N LEU A 207 14.00 -24.09 -3.23
CA LEU A 207 14.34 -23.48 -4.52
C LEU A 207 15.84 -23.19 -4.63
N GLU A 208 16.51 -22.84 -3.54
CA GLU A 208 17.97 -22.70 -3.49
C GLU A 208 18.65 -24.07 -3.72
N GLU A 209 18.17 -25.15 -3.07
CA GLU A 209 18.75 -26.48 -3.17
C GLU A 209 18.50 -27.16 -4.53
N HIS A 210 17.33 -26.94 -5.15
CA HIS A 210 16.89 -27.62 -6.37
C HIS A 210 16.91 -26.76 -7.63
N GLY A 211 17.00 -25.42 -7.49
CA GLY A 211 17.10 -24.44 -8.58
C GLY A 211 15.78 -24.11 -9.27
N SER A 212 14.77 -24.99 -9.21
CA SER A 212 13.43 -24.76 -9.77
C SER A 212 12.38 -25.68 -9.14
N LEU A 213 11.10 -25.33 -9.29
CA LEU A 213 9.98 -26.16 -8.89
C LEU A 213 9.95 -27.50 -9.66
N ASP A 214 10.29 -27.50 -10.94
CA ASP A 214 10.31 -28.72 -11.76
C ASP A 214 11.38 -29.69 -11.26
N ASN A 215 12.57 -29.22 -10.90
CA ASN A 215 13.62 -30.05 -10.29
C ASN A 215 13.22 -30.53 -8.89
N LEU A 216 12.55 -29.68 -8.12
CA LEU A 216 12.01 -30.05 -6.81
C LEU A 216 10.97 -31.18 -6.93
N ILE A 217 10.04 -31.07 -7.90
CA ILE A 217 9.06 -32.12 -8.20
C ILE A 217 9.74 -33.43 -8.57
N ALA A 218 10.75 -33.39 -9.45
CA ALA A 218 11.51 -34.55 -9.85
C ALA A 218 12.23 -35.23 -8.66
N SER A 219 12.63 -34.44 -7.67
CA SER A 219 13.35 -34.90 -6.47
C SER A 219 12.44 -35.19 -5.27
N ALA A 220 11.12 -35.00 -5.38
CA ALA A 220 10.17 -35.00 -4.26
C ALA A 220 10.17 -36.34 -3.47
N ALA A 221 10.48 -37.46 -4.11
CA ALA A 221 10.59 -38.78 -3.46
C ALA A 221 11.71 -38.83 -2.40
N GLY A 222 12.77 -38.00 -2.58
CA GLY A 222 13.91 -37.95 -1.66
C GLY A 222 13.71 -36.99 -0.48
N ILE A 223 12.72 -36.09 -0.52
CA ILE A 223 12.49 -35.07 0.50
C ILE A 223 11.82 -35.74 1.73
N LYS A 224 12.50 -35.67 2.87
CA LYS A 224 12.06 -36.31 4.11
C LYS A 224 11.13 -35.40 4.92
N GLY A 225 10.41 -36.00 5.88
CA GLY A 225 9.58 -35.29 6.84
C GLY A 225 8.17 -34.96 6.32
N VAL A 226 7.40 -34.26 7.15
CA VAL A 226 5.98 -33.98 6.88
C VAL A 226 5.82 -33.05 5.66
N ALA A 227 6.67 -32.03 5.53
CA ALA A 227 6.62 -31.13 4.38
C ALA A 227 6.90 -31.87 3.05
N GLY A 228 7.87 -32.81 3.04
CA GLY A 228 8.14 -33.62 1.86
C GLY A 228 6.96 -34.57 1.51
N GLN A 229 6.24 -35.10 2.51
CA GLN A 229 5.02 -35.83 2.26
C GLN A 229 3.93 -34.95 1.68
N ASN A 230 3.69 -33.78 2.27
CA ASN A 230 2.70 -32.83 1.78
C ASN A 230 3.01 -32.36 0.34
N LEU A 231 4.30 -32.19 0.00
CA LEU A 231 4.70 -31.90 -1.37
C LEU A 231 4.29 -33.02 -2.34
N ARG A 232 4.55 -34.27 -2.01
CA ARG A 232 4.13 -35.42 -2.84
C ARG A 232 2.61 -35.51 -2.98
N ASP A 233 1.88 -35.26 -1.90
CA ASP A 233 0.42 -35.24 -1.91
C ASP A 233 -0.14 -34.11 -2.79
N ALA A 234 0.45 -32.89 -2.70
CA ALA A 234 0.09 -31.77 -3.55
C ALA A 234 0.42 -32.00 -5.04
N ILE A 235 1.51 -32.72 -5.33
CA ILE A 235 1.84 -33.15 -6.69
C ILE A 235 0.81 -34.19 -7.17
N ALA A 236 0.53 -35.22 -6.38
CA ALA A 236 -0.37 -36.31 -6.77
C ALA A 236 -1.82 -35.84 -6.96
N SER A 237 -2.28 -34.88 -6.18
CA SER A 237 -3.62 -34.28 -6.30
C SER A 237 -3.76 -33.26 -7.41
N GLY A 238 -2.67 -32.82 -8.03
CA GLY A 238 -2.66 -31.70 -8.99
C GLY A 238 -2.72 -30.30 -8.36
N GLN A 239 -2.79 -30.21 -7.03
CA GLN A 239 -2.88 -28.94 -6.28
C GLN A 239 -1.72 -28.00 -6.56
N LEU A 240 -0.48 -28.54 -6.61
CA LEU A 240 0.71 -27.74 -6.89
C LEU A 240 0.70 -27.16 -8.31
N ALA A 241 0.24 -27.95 -9.30
CA ALA A 241 0.11 -27.49 -10.67
C ALA A 241 -0.96 -26.37 -10.79
N LEU A 242 -2.09 -26.53 -10.10
CA LEU A 242 -3.13 -25.51 -10.00
C LEU A 242 -2.59 -24.23 -9.35
N SER A 243 -1.90 -24.33 -8.21
CA SER A 243 -1.30 -23.17 -7.53
C SER A 243 -0.35 -22.42 -8.47
N ARG A 244 0.53 -23.13 -9.20
CA ARG A 244 1.43 -22.52 -10.18
C ARG A 244 0.68 -21.77 -11.27
N GLN A 245 -0.41 -22.35 -11.80
CA GLN A 245 -1.23 -21.68 -12.81
C GLN A 245 -1.92 -20.43 -12.28
N LEU A 246 -2.46 -20.47 -11.07
CA LEU A 246 -3.15 -19.33 -10.44
C LEU A 246 -2.21 -18.14 -10.17
N VAL A 247 -0.98 -18.40 -9.70
CA VAL A 247 -0.02 -17.33 -9.39
C VAL A 247 0.73 -16.81 -10.63
N THR A 248 0.68 -17.52 -11.76
CA THR A 248 1.36 -17.07 -12.99
C THR A 248 0.56 -15.98 -13.66
N MET A 249 1.18 -14.81 -13.83
CA MET A 249 0.58 -13.70 -14.58
C MET A 249 0.61 -13.98 -16.09
N LYS A 250 -0.50 -13.64 -16.74
CA LYS A 250 -0.60 -13.68 -18.19
C LYS A 250 0.12 -12.47 -18.79
N THR A 251 1.00 -12.71 -19.76
CA THR A 251 1.83 -11.65 -20.38
C THR A 251 1.53 -11.42 -21.85
N ASP A 252 0.44 -12.03 -22.34
CA ASP A 252 0.00 -12.01 -23.75
C ASP A 252 -1.48 -11.61 -23.88
N CYS A 253 -1.97 -10.71 -22.99
CA CYS A 253 -3.32 -10.20 -23.08
C CYS A 253 -3.53 -9.43 -24.38
N ASP A 254 -4.67 -9.64 -25.03
CA ASP A 254 -5.07 -8.82 -26.18
C ASP A 254 -5.52 -7.42 -25.69
N LEU A 255 -4.67 -6.45 -25.89
CA LEU A 255 -4.89 -5.06 -25.53
C LEU A 255 -5.28 -4.18 -26.73
N SER A 256 -5.45 -4.74 -27.93
CA SER A 256 -5.69 -4.00 -29.18
C SER A 256 -6.95 -3.13 -29.15
N GLY A 257 -7.98 -3.55 -28.41
CA GLY A 257 -9.20 -2.79 -28.19
C GLY A 257 -9.09 -1.63 -27.19
N TYR A 258 -7.99 -1.54 -26.44
CA TYR A 258 -7.79 -0.60 -25.33
C TYR A 258 -6.64 0.39 -25.59
N ILE A 259 -5.57 -0.09 -26.23
CA ILE A 259 -4.38 0.69 -26.55
C ILE A 259 -4.08 0.46 -28.03
N SER A 260 -4.22 1.53 -28.82
CA SER A 260 -3.92 1.47 -30.25
C SER A 260 -2.41 1.47 -30.51
N GLY A 261 -2.00 0.78 -31.57
CA GLY A 261 -0.64 0.84 -32.09
C GLY A 261 0.39 0.01 -31.34
N LEU A 262 0.02 -0.83 -30.37
CA LEU A 262 0.96 -1.75 -29.75
C LEU A 262 1.71 -2.60 -30.79
N PRO A 263 2.99 -2.86 -30.60
CA PRO A 263 3.81 -2.64 -29.39
C PRO A 263 4.36 -1.23 -29.20
N GLN A 264 4.15 -0.27 -30.10
CA GLN A 264 4.52 1.13 -29.90
C GLN A 264 3.68 1.73 -28.78
N LEU A 265 4.34 2.56 -27.92
CA LEU A 265 3.71 3.11 -26.72
C LEU A 265 3.21 4.56 -26.89
N ASP A 266 3.17 5.09 -28.11
CA ASP A 266 2.80 6.49 -28.36
C ASP A 266 1.39 6.81 -27.87
N ALA A 267 0.47 5.84 -27.94
CA ALA A 267 -0.91 5.99 -27.47
C ALA A 267 -1.07 6.09 -25.94
N VAL A 268 0.00 5.83 -25.21
CA VAL A 268 0.05 5.90 -23.72
C VAL A 268 1.08 6.92 -23.24
N THR A 269 1.47 7.87 -24.12
CA THR A 269 2.30 9.01 -23.71
C THR A 269 1.64 9.74 -22.56
N LEU A 270 2.39 10.01 -21.48
CA LEU A 270 1.88 10.75 -20.33
C LEU A 270 1.54 12.19 -20.76
N ALA A 271 0.27 12.52 -20.76
CA ALA A 271 -0.20 13.84 -21.15
C ALA A 271 -0.12 14.86 -20.00
N GLU A 272 -0.12 16.16 -20.32
CA GLU A 272 -0.32 17.18 -19.30
C GLU A 272 -1.73 17.11 -18.71
N PRO A 273 -1.91 17.42 -17.41
CA PRO A 273 -3.22 17.45 -16.78
C PRO A 273 -4.17 18.42 -17.49
N ASP A 274 -5.38 17.98 -17.76
CA ASP A 274 -6.44 18.83 -18.31
C ASP A 274 -7.07 19.68 -17.20
N ASN A 275 -6.44 20.81 -16.90
CA ASN A 275 -6.90 21.74 -15.87
C ASN A 275 -8.31 22.29 -16.14
N ALA A 276 -8.74 22.36 -17.41
CA ALA A 276 -10.07 22.83 -17.79
C ALA A 276 -11.15 21.80 -17.41
N ALA A 277 -10.85 20.51 -17.55
CA ALA A 277 -11.74 19.43 -17.13
C ALA A 277 -11.67 19.19 -15.61
N LEU A 278 -10.47 19.31 -15.00
CA LEU A 278 -10.27 19.11 -13.57
C LEU A 278 -11.00 20.15 -12.70
N ALA A 279 -11.08 21.42 -13.11
CA ALA A 279 -11.72 22.45 -12.32
C ALA A 279 -13.20 22.15 -11.99
N PRO A 280 -14.09 21.91 -12.99
CA PRO A 280 -15.48 21.56 -12.68
C PRO A 280 -15.63 20.20 -11.99
N PHE A 281 -14.71 19.26 -12.24
CA PHE A 281 -14.70 17.98 -11.53
C PHE A 281 -14.42 18.20 -10.04
N TYR A 282 -13.40 18.97 -9.68
CA TYR A 282 -13.08 19.26 -8.28
C TYR A 282 -14.19 20.07 -7.59
N GLU A 283 -14.85 20.99 -8.29
CA GLU A 283 -16.02 21.69 -7.77
C GLU A 283 -17.18 20.73 -7.46
N LYS A 284 -17.49 19.82 -8.38
CA LYS A 284 -18.55 18.80 -8.23
C LYS A 284 -18.35 17.92 -6.99
N TYR A 285 -17.10 17.55 -6.67
CA TYR A 285 -16.77 16.70 -5.54
C TYR A 285 -16.30 17.45 -4.29
N GLY A 286 -16.47 18.78 -4.26
CA GLY A 286 -16.20 19.60 -3.07
C GLY A 286 -14.72 19.83 -2.75
N PHE A 287 -13.80 19.62 -3.69
CA PHE A 287 -12.35 19.74 -3.49
C PHE A 287 -11.86 21.19 -3.65
N LYS A 288 -12.34 22.09 -2.78
CA LYS A 288 -12.05 23.54 -2.84
C LYS A 288 -10.55 23.87 -2.87
N GLY A 289 -9.72 23.13 -2.12
CA GLY A 289 -8.26 23.29 -2.11
C GLY A 289 -7.63 23.00 -3.46
N LEU A 290 -8.05 21.93 -4.16
CA LEU A 290 -7.56 21.60 -5.49
C LEU A 290 -8.00 22.62 -6.54
N VAL A 291 -9.23 23.16 -6.45
CA VAL A 291 -9.69 24.25 -7.33
C VAL A 291 -8.81 25.49 -7.19
N ARG A 292 -8.47 25.88 -5.95
CA ARG A 292 -7.57 27.01 -5.69
C ARG A 292 -6.17 26.79 -6.27
N ALA A 293 -5.64 25.56 -6.10
CA ALA A 293 -4.31 25.19 -6.63
C ALA A 293 -4.25 25.31 -8.17
N LEU A 294 -5.30 24.88 -8.89
CA LEU A 294 -5.39 25.06 -10.34
C LEU A 294 -5.42 26.54 -10.74
N GLY A 295 -6.11 27.41 -9.97
CA GLY A 295 -6.15 28.86 -10.21
C GLY A 295 -4.80 29.54 -9.96
N ALA A 296 -4.02 29.07 -9.01
CA ALA A 296 -2.68 29.62 -8.72
C ALA A 296 -1.68 29.31 -9.84
N THR A 297 -1.67 28.10 -10.38
CA THR A 297 -0.81 27.71 -11.52
C THR A 297 -1.16 28.45 -12.81
N ALA A 298 -2.42 28.80 -13.01
CA ALA A 298 -2.84 29.64 -14.15
C ALA A 298 -2.39 31.11 -14.04
N SER A 299 -2.14 31.60 -12.82
CA SER A 299 -1.68 32.98 -12.57
C SER A 299 -0.17 33.18 -12.76
N GLU A 300 0.63 32.13 -12.62
CA GLU A 300 2.09 32.21 -12.81
C GLU A 300 2.54 32.26 -14.28
N ALA A 301 1.62 32.06 -15.22
CA ALA A 301 1.89 32.15 -16.66
C ALA A 301 1.88 33.58 -17.24
N LYS A 302 1.77 34.67 -16.42
CA LYS A 302 1.91 36.07 -16.85
C LYS A 302 3.22 36.67 -16.32
N PRO A 303 4.02 37.34 -17.14
CA PRO A 303 5.30 37.91 -16.71
C PRO A 303 5.11 39.00 -15.65
N ALA A 304 5.88 38.86 -14.58
CA ALA A 304 5.88 39.75 -13.42
C ALA A 304 6.22 41.18 -13.79
N GLN A 305 5.37 42.15 -13.44
CA GLN A 305 5.73 43.54 -13.22
C GLN A 305 5.75 43.81 -11.72
N SER A 306 6.88 44.37 -11.31
CA SER A 306 7.25 44.74 -9.96
C SER A 306 6.31 45.76 -9.31
N GLY A 307 5.96 45.56 -8.03
CA GLY A 307 5.26 46.58 -7.24
C GLY A 307 5.07 46.23 -5.77
N LYS A 308 5.98 46.73 -4.96
CA LYS A 308 5.98 47.07 -3.53
C LYS A 308 4.93 46.48 -2.56
N ALA A 309 5.52 45.97 -1.48
CA ALA A 309 4.92 45.57 -0.22
C ALA A 309 4.00 46.60 0.43
N SER A 310 2.92 46.16 1.05
CA SER A 310 2.37 46.75 2.28
C SER A 310 1.84 45.67 3.23
N LYS A 311 2.36 45.74 4.45
CA LYS A 311 1.87 45.04 5.63
C LYS A 311 0.48 45.55 6.01
N VAL A 312 -0.45 44.70 6.38
CA VAL A 312 -1.48 45.00 7.37
C VAL A 312 -1.76 43.75 8.21
N ASP A 313 -1.88 44.02 9.50
CA ASP A 313 -2.01 43.15 10.65
C ASP A 313 -3.35 42.37 10.78
N SER A 314 -3.21 41.23 11.41
CA SER A 314 -3.97 40.61 12.53
C SER A 314 -5.50 40.45 12.50
N ALA A 315 -5.92 39.24 12.75
CA ALA A 315 -6.70 38.73 13.91
C ALA A 315 -7.96 37.92 13.59
N GLN A 316 -8.02 36.78 14.29
CA GLN A 316 -9.16 35.90 14.63
C GLN A 316 -9.67 35.00 13.48
N GLY A 317 -9.45 33.70 13.47
CA GLY A 317 -9.60 32.71 14.53
C GLY A 317 -10.90 31.93 14.31
N GLY A 318 -10.92 30.89 13.48
CA GLY A 318 -11.99 29.93 13.35
C GLY A 318 -11.38 28.53 13.35
N LEU A 319 -11.56 27.83 14.45
CA LEU A 319 -11.14 26.47 14.71
C LEU A 319 -12.05 25.54 13.90
N PHE A 320 -11.68 25.10 12.73
CA PHE A 320 -12.17 24.02 11.88
C PHE A 320 -11.96 24.35 10.39
N ASP A 321 -10.68 24.47 9.99
CA ASP A 321 -10.30 24.36 8.57
C ASP A 321 -9.14 23.37 8.47
N ALA A 322 -9.49 22.07 8.41
CA ALA A 322 -8.53 20.98 8.18
C ALA A 322 -8.11 20.89 6.70
N ASP A 323 -8.26 21.95 5.92
CA ASP A 323 -7.97 22.00 4.48
C ASP A 323 -6.78 22.89 4.11
N ASP A 324 -5.97 23.34 5.08
CA ASP A 324 -4.83 24.21 4.79
C ASP A 324 -3.50 23.67 5.31
N ALA A 325 -3.15 22.44 4.89
CA ALA A 325 -1.76 22.03 4.80
C ALA A 325 -1.28 22.25 3.35
N ALA A 326 -1.31 23.51 2.90
CA ALA A 326 -0.44 23.94 1.82
C ALA A 326 0.99 23.75 2.33
N ALA A 327 1.67 22.72 1.77
CA ALA A 327 3.07 22.50 1.97
C ALA A 327 3.82 23.80 1.62
N THR A 328 4.19 24.54 2.65
CA THR A 328 5.34 25.44 2.56
C THR A 328 6.51 24.51 2.28
N GLU A 329 7.04 24.56 1.06
CA GLU A 329 8.33 24.00 0.74
C GLU A 329 9.40 24.65 1.63
N VAL A 330 9.60 24.08 2.80
CA VAL A 330 10.93 24.05 3.38
C VAL A 330 11.57 22.84 2.75
N ALA A 331 12.48 23.07 1.81
CA ALA A 331 13.46 22.06 1.41
C ALA A 331 14.21 21.67 2.70
N VAL A 332 13.67 20.71 3.42
CA VAL A 332 14.43 19.99 4.42
C VAL A 332 15.29 19.04 3.60
N GLU A 333 16.57 19.41 3.41
CA GLU A 333 17.61 18.43 3.11
C GLU A 333 17.30 17.22 3.98
N ALA A 334 17.02 16.09 3.33
CA ALA A 334 16.90 14.80 4.00
C ALA A 334 18.28 14.48 4.58
N GLN A 335 18.58 15.05 5.73
CA GLN A 335 19.59 14.49 6.61
C GLN A 335 19.10 13.07 6.90
N GLN A 336 19.86 12.07 6.48
CA GLN A 336 19.77 10.70 6.99
C GLN A 336 19.83 10.80 8.50
N ARG A 337 18.65 10.82 9.15
CA ARG A 337 18.58 10.74 10.61
C ARG A 337 18.67 9.25 10.94
N ASP A 338 19.56 8.89 11.80
CA ASP A 338 19.59 7.56 12.40
C ASP A 338 18.25 7.37 13.14
N VAL A 339 17.41 6.49 12.62
CA VAL A 339 16.12 6.17 13.23
C VAL A 339 16.28 4.90 14.07
N VAL A 340 15.91 4.97 15.35
CA VAL A 340 16.03 3.87 16.30
C VAL A 340 14.64 3.33 16.62
N TYR A 341 14.37 2.10 16.18
CA TYR A 341 13.16 1.35 16.56
C TYR A 341 13.49 0.23 17.51
N THR A 342 12.82 0.18 18.67
CA THR A 342 13.04 -0.82 19.72
C THR A 342 11.81 -1.70 19.90
N SER A 343 11.96 -3.03 19.68
CA SER A 343 10.95 -3.99 20.15
C SER A 343 11.18 -4.31 21.60
N ILE A 344 10.19 -4.06 22.46
CA ILE A 344 10.26 -4.30 23.91
C ILE A 344 9.83 -5.73 24.19
N LEU A 345 10.80 -6.61 24.43
CA LEU A 345 10.59 -8.06 24.63
C LEU A 345 11.00 -8.51 26.03
N SER A 346 11.52 -7.60 26.88
CA SER A 346 11.93 -7.92 28.24
C SER A 346 11.46 -6.84 29.23
N GLU A 347 11.30 -7.23 30.47
CA GLU A 347 10.91 -6.29 31.53
C GLU A 347 11.93 -5.16 31.73
N ALA A 348 13.22 -5.42 31.54
CA ALA A 348 14.26 -4.38 31.62
C ALA A 348 14.07 -3.32 30.52
N GLN A 349 13.79 -3.72 29.30
CA GLN A 349 13.45 -2.78 28.20
C GLN A 349 12.17 -1.99 28.49
N LEU A 350 11.16 -2.65 29.09
CA LEU A 350 9.94 -1.98 29.53
C LEU A 350 10.24 -0.94 30.63
N ASP A 351 11.09 -1.24 31.58
CA ASP A 351 11.50 -0.30 32.62
C ASP A 351 12.17 0.94 32.02
N ASP A 352 13.11 0.75 31.11
CA ASP A 352 13.79 1.84 30.40
C ASP A 352 12.81 2.75 29.66
N TRP A 353 11.83 2.17 28.96
CA TRP A 353 10.84 2.94 28.24
C TRP A 353 9.79 3.59 29.14
N LEU A 354 9.38 2.95 30.23
CA LEU A 354 8.53 3.58 31.24
C LEU A 354 9.20 4.83 31.83
N ALA A 355 10.50 4.78 32.12
CA ALA A 355 11.24 5.94 32.57
C ALA A 355 11.30 7.06 31.51
N LYS A 356 11.47 6.72 30.23
CA LYS A 356 11.45 7.69 29.11
C LYS A 356 10.10 8.38 28.96
N ILE A 357 8.99 7.63 28.90
CA ILE A 357 7.64 8.21 28.74
C ILE A 357 7.22 9.02 29.97
N ASP A 358 7.68 8.62 31.17
CA ASP A 358 7.41 9.37 32.41
C ASP A 358 8.14 10.70 32.41
N GLY A 359 9.36 10.76 31.90
CA GLY A 359 10.17 11.98 31.78
C GLY A 359 9.82 12.89 30.63
N ALA A 360 9.05 12.41 29.63
CA ALA A 360 8.76 13.15 28.42
C ALA A 360 7.69 14.23 28.63
N ALA A 361 7.86 15.37 27.98
CA ALA A 361 6.86 16.45 27.96
C ALA A 361 5.62 16.08 27.14
N LEU A 362 5.77 15.23 26.13
CA LEU A 362 4.74 14.72 25.25
C LEU A 362 5.17 13.34 24.75
N THR A 363 4.27 12.37 24.75
CA THR A 363 4.51 11.03 24.20
C THR A 363 3.48 10.72 23.12
N ALA A 364 3.93 10.35 21.93
CA ALA A 364 3.05 9.75 20.94
C ALA A 364 2.73 8.30 21.37
N LEU A 365 1.45 7.93 21.24
CA LEU A 365 0.88 6.65 21.67
C LEU A 365 -0.07 6.15 20.57
N ASP A 366 0.05 4.87 20.24
CA ASP A 366 -0.87 4.21 19.30
C ASP A 366 -1.06 2.74 19.71
N THR A 367 -2.20 2.13 19.35
CA THR A 367 -2.52 0.74 19.66
C THR A 367 -2.75 -0.08 18.40
N GLU A 368 -2.16 -1.26 18.34
CA GLU A 368 -2.50 -2.30 17.37
C GLU A 368 -3.53 -3.24 17.99
N THR A 369 -4.57 -3.61 17.22
CA THR A 369 -5.73 -4.30 17.74
C THR A 369 -6.21 -5.44 16.83
N ASP A 370 -7.03 -6.34 17.38
CA ASP A 370 -7.61 -7.48 16.68
C ASP A 370 -8.96 -7.15 15.99
N SER A 371 -9.46 -5.92 16.08
CA SER A 371 -10.73 -5.48 15.50
C SER A 371 -10.69 -4.00 15.15
N LEU A 372 -11.41 -3.58 14.10
CA LEU A 372 -11.66 -2.17 13.77
C LEU A 372 -12.84 -1.56 14.56
N ASP A 373 -13.64 -2.39 15.23
CA ASP A 373 -14.71 -1.95 16.12
C ASP A 373 -14.13 -1.69 17.51
N GLU A 374 -13.93 -0.42 17.84
CA GLU A 374 -13.32 0.04 19.09
C GLU A 374 -14.05 -0.42 20.36
N MET A 375 -15.34 -0.77 20.26
CA MET A 375 -16.15 -1.22 21.40
C MET A 375 -15.81 -2.65 21.84
N VAL A 376 -15.21 -3.45 20.98
CA VAL A 376 -14.87 -4.86 21.23
C VAL A 376 -13.39 -5.16 21.01
N ALA A 377 -12.65 -4.25 20.38
CA ALA A 377 -11.25 -4.41 20.03
C ALA A 377 -10.38 -4.71 21.26
N ARG A 378 -9.43 -5.64 21.12
CA ARG A 378 -8.42 -6.00 22.11
C ARG A 378 -7.04 -5.62 21.62
N ILE A 379 -6.19 -5.17 22.54
CA ILE A 379 -4.81 -4.80 22.21
C ILE A 379 -4.02 -6.04 21.79
N VAL A 380 -3.30 -5.95 20.69
CA VAL A 380 -2.27 -6.90 20.25
C VAL A 380 -0.87 -6.32 20.33
N GLY A 381 -0.75 -4.99 20.38
CA GLY A 381 0.51 -4.30 20.59
C GLY A 381 0.32 -2.82 20.91
N ILE A 382 1.35 -2.18 21.43
CA ILE A 382 1.34 -0.74 21.79
C ILE A 382 2.64 -0.10 21.30
N SER A 383 2.56 1.04 20.63
CA SER A 383 3.71 1.83 20.21
C SER A 383 3.84 3.14 20.96
N PHE A 384 5.09 3.59 21.14
CA PHE A 384 5.44 4.85 21.77
C PHE A 384 6.53 5.58 21.00
N SER A 385 6.49 6.92 21.02
CA SER A 385 7.61 7.76 20.64
C SER A 385 7.66 8.99 21.55
N VAL A 386 8.85 9.35 22.00
CA VAL A 386 9.07 10.50 22.87
C VAL A 386 9.86 11.61 22.18
N GLU A 387 10.55 11.30 21.09
CA GLU A 387 11.29 12.24 20.27
C GLU A 387 11.37 11.80 18.81
N VAL A 388 11.67 12.75 17.91
CA VAL A 388 11.76 12.47 16.47
C VAL A 388 12.95 11.54 16.18
N GLY A 389 12.68 10.40 15.57
CA GLY A 389 13.67 9.38 15.20
C GLY A 389 13.81 8.27 16.22
N GLU A 390 13.12 8.30 17.38
CA GLU A 390 13.10 7.20 18.36
C GLU A 390 11.67 6.71 18.59
N ALA A 391 11.44 5.40 18.43
CA ALA A 391 10.17 4.75 18.74
C ALA A 391 10.36 3.36 19.33
N ALA A 392 9.37 2.90 20.08
CA ALA A 392 9.30 1.55 20.61
C ALA A 392 7.96 0.89 20.33
N TYR A 393 7.98 -0.43 20.29
CA TYR A 393 6.80 -1.26 20.14
C TYR A 393 6.81 -2.40 21.15
N ILE A 394 5.69 -2.61 21.83
CA ILE A 394 5.47 -3.72 22.77
C ILE A 394 4.52 -4.72 22.08
N PRO A 395 4.99 -5.83 21.52
CA PRO A 395 4.12 -6.91 21.07
C PRO A 395 3.52 -7.64 22.27
N LEU A 396 2.22 -7.92 22.27
CA LEU A 396 1.50 -8.49 23.42
C LEU A 396 0.66 -9.74 23.08
N ARG A 397 0.08 -9.81 21.87
CA ARG A 397 -0.80 -10.90 21.45
C ARG A 397 -0.65 -11.26 19.98
N HIS A 398 0.55 -11.10 19.44
CA HIS A 398 0.80 -11.57 18.06
C HIS A 398 0.86 -13.09 18.04
N GLU A 399 0.28 -13.68 17.00
CA GLU A 399 0.26 -15.12 16.75
C GLU A 399 1.04 -15.43 15.47
N GLY A 400 1.76 -16.53 15.45
CA GLY A 400 2.53 -16.98 14.29
C GLY A 400 3.75 -17.82 14.66
N MET A 401 4.33 -18.48 13.68
CA MET A 401 5.47 -19.41 13.91
C MET A 401 6.82 -18.71 14.18
N ASP A 402 6.94 -17.44 13.83
CA ASP A 402 8.17 -16.64 14.00
C ASP A 402 7.97 -15.46 14.97
N VAL A 403 6.93 -15.49 15.79
CA VAL A 403 6.67 -14.44 16.78
C VAL A 403 7.65 -14.62 17.94
N PRO A 404 8.42 -13.58 18.34
CA PRO A 404 9.29 -13.65 19.49
C PRO A 404 8.50 -13.90 20.79
N GLU A 405 9.15 -14.35 21.84
CA GLU A 405 8.54 -14.39 23.17
C GLU A 405 8.09 -12.99 23.56
N GLN A 406 6.81 -12.85 23.91
CA GLN A 406 6.17 -11.57 24.23
C GLN A 406 6.01 -11.42 25.74
N LEU A 407 5.96 -10.18 26.21
CA LEU A 407 5.64 -9.88 27.59
C LEU A 407 4.19 -10.23 27.93
N ASP A 408 3.93 -10.57 29.18
CA ASP A 408 2.56 -10.78 29.66
C ASP A 408 1.76 -9.47 29.59
N MET A 409 0.63 -9.51 28.92
CA MET A 409 -0.21 -8.34 28.65
C MET A 409 -0.76 -7.70 29.93
N ASP A 410 -1.22 -8.51 30.89
CA ASP A 410 -1.80 -7.97 32.11
C ASP A 410 -0.74 -7.28 32.96
N MET A 411 0.48 -7.82 33.00
CA MET A 411 1.63 -7.20 33.66
C MET A 411 2.02 -5.87 32.99
N VAL A 412 2.09 -5.83 31.66
CA VAL A 412 2.43 -4.61 30.90
C VAL A 412 1.37 -3.54 31.10
N LEU A 413 0.10 -3.88 30.97
CA LEU A 413 -1.01 -2.94 31.15
C LEU A 413 -1.08 -2.42 32.59
N ALA A 414 -0.84 -3.28 33.60
CA ALA A 414 -0.79 -2.86 34.99
C ALA A 414 0.33 -1.84 35.26
N ARG A 415 1.49 -2.00 34.59
CA ARG A 415 2.63 -1.08 34.72
C ARG A 415 2.43 0.23 33.96
N LEU A 416 1.76 0.22 32.81
CA LEU A 416 1.42 1.41 32.03
C LEU A 416 0.25 2.20 32.61
N LYS A 417 -0.66 1.57 33.31
CA LYS A 417 -1.89 2.18 33.83
C LYS A 417 -1.67 3.48 34.61
N PRO A 418 -0.72 3.58 35.56
CA PRO A 418 -0.51 4.82 36.31
C PRO A 418 -0.15 6.00 35.40
N TRP A 419 0.68 5.78 34.38
CA TRP A 419 1.07 6.79 33.41
C TRP A 419 -0.09 7.11 32.45
N LEU A 420 -0.83 6.11 31.98
CA LEU A 420 -1.98 6.29 31.06
C LEU A 420 -3.08 7.11 31.72
N GLU A 421 -3.35 6.91 33.00
CA GLU A 421 -4.42 7.59 33.75
C GLU A 421 -4.00 8.94 34.35
N ASP A 422 -2.70 9.31 34.27
CA ASP A 422 -2.20 10.58 34.78
C ASP A 422 -2.50 11.72 33.80
N ALA A 423 -3.36 12.66 34.18
CA ALA A 423 -3.75 13.81 33.40
C ALA A 423 -2.61 14.84 33.19
N SER A 424 -1.54 14.77 33.99
CA SER A 424 -0.37 15.64 33.81
C SER A 424 0.57 15.18 32.71
N LYS A 425 0.50 13.90 32.31
CA LYS A 425 1.31 13.28 31.26
C LYS A 425 0.60 13.45 29.92
N LYS A 426 1.12 14.32 29.06
CA LYS A 426 0.51 14.60 27.76
C LYS A 426 0.73 13.46 26.77
N LYS A 427 -0.35 13.08 26.10
CA LYS A 427 -0.35 12.02 25.08
C LYS A 427 -0.83 12.57 23.76
N LEU A 428 -0.21 12.12 22.68
CA LEU A 428 -0.55 12.43 21.31
C LEU A 428 -0.86 11.12 20.57
N GLY A 429 -1.97 11.04 19.88
CA GLY A 429 -2.33 9.90 19.02
C GLY A 429 -3.07 10.38 17.78
N GLN A 430 -2.97 9.62 16.71
CA GLN A 430 -3.84 9.78 15.56
C GLN A 430 -5.15 9.07 15.89
N HIS A 431 -6.29 9.78 15.83
CA HIS A 431 -7.59 9.21 16.17
C HIS A 431 -7.68 8.66 17.61
N VAL A 432 -7.10 9.35 18.56
CA VAL A 432 -6.94 8.98 19.99
C VAL A 432 -8.23 8.50 20.67
N LYS A 433 -9.43 8.82 20.14
CA LYS A 433 -10.71 8.31 20.66
C LYS A 433 -10.83 6.80 20.52
N TYR A 434 -10.33 6.24 19.42
CA TYR A 434 -10.25 4.80 19.22
C TYR A 434 -9.39 4.15 20.31
N ASP A 435 -8.16 4.63 20.49
CA ASP A 435 -7.25 4.12 21.51
C ASP A 435 -7.83 4.23 22.92
N GLN A 436 -8.52 5.33 23.23
CA GLN A 436 -9.21 5.50 24.50
C GLN A 436 -10.28 4.41 24.75
N HIS A 437 -11.07 4.03 23.74
CA HIS A 437 -12.05 2.94 23.84
C HIS A 437 -11.34 1.59 23.99
N VAL A 438 -10.28 1.35 23.22
CA VAL A 438 -9.49 0.13 23.30
C VAL A 438 -8.90 -0.05 24.68
N PHE A 439 -8.27 0.98 25.27
CA PHE A 439 -7.78 0.93 26.66
C PHE A 439 -8.93 0.76 27.67
N ALA A 440 -10.09 1.36 27.43
CA ALA A 440 -11.25 1.20 28.30
C ALA A 440 -11.76 -0.25 28.33
N ASN A 441 -11.66 -1.00 27.23
CA ASN A 441 -11.97 -2.43 27.16
C ASN A 441 -11.05 -3.28 28.07
N HIS A 442 -9.88 -2.72 28.45
CA HIS A 442 -8.94 -3.29 29.42
C HIS A 442 -8.99 -2.62 30.80
N GLY A 443 -10.01 -1.82 31.07
CA GLY A 443 -10.22 -1.18 32.39
C GLY A 443 -9.24 -0.03 32.68
N ILE A 444 -8.76 0.66 31.64
CA ILE A 444 -7.83 1.79 31.73
C ILE A 444 -8.49 3.04 31.14
N THR A 445 -8.48 4.15 31.90
CA THR A 445 -9.00 5.43 31.44
C THR A 445 -7.86 6.35 31.04
N VAL A 446 -7.60 6.50 29.76
CA VAL A 446 -6.51 7.38 29.26
C VAL A 446 -6.87 8.85 29.52
N ARG A 447 -5.92 9.58 30.08
CA ARG A 447 -6.01 11.01 30.43
C ARG A 447 -4.73 11.76 30.02
N GLY A 448 -4.84 13.09 29.85
CA GLY A 448 -3.70 13.96 29.54
C GLY A 448 -3.56 14.39 28.07
#